data_4a35eb2515dfee63456d1abb42942fd7
#
_entry.id   4a35eb2515dfee63456d1abb42942fd7
#
_cell.length_a   1.000
_cell.length_b   1.000
_cell.length_c   1.000
_cell.angle_alpha   90.00
_cell.angle_beta   90.00
_cell.angle_gamma   90.00
#
_symmetry.space_group_name_H-M   'P 1'
#
loop_
_entity.id
_entity.type
_entity.pdbx_description
1 polymer ?
#
loop_
_entity_poly.entity_id
_entity_poly.type
_entity_poly.pdbx_seq_one_letter_code
_entity_poly.pdbx_strand_id
1 'polypeptide(L)'
;MSDAVTTLSAPWEALLFCVVLLAAPVLAQQGRRPLLPLVALIVTQAIAFFAGHGAIAYAAVAGSALVHAAGAWRLTRTGGVMLLTTGILTTAAAVSLHLGHLTIALVLSCLAIAMRTGVMPLHVGVAQLCDRAPVVQTQQLASTIALVFVHLRFVDHHAAAMTIAPWLIRGGAIAAIVAALITLAQKDLRGFYRGTTTMHGGMVLAAIGAASYGGFAAALLVMVTMGLALGGIGVLTSALEARVGPVSFSGPGGRVVAFPVLAAAFVLFGGAGVGLPGMAGFVADDLLLHTLWMTSPLSTVAIILASAFLAVATLTGYAKTFLGRGLPSIAPDLLPRERIVAVTLLVLLLVLGFVPGVLLTPADAFLSVTPPV
;
A
#
# COMPACT_ATOMS: atom_id res chain seq x y z
N MET A 1 1.20 33.89 9.28
CA MET A 1 1.24 32.99 10.47
C MET A 1 0.24 31.84 10.38
N SER A 2 -0.87 31.95 9.65
CA SER A 2 -1.82 30.86 9.37
C SER A 2 -1.26 29.79 8.40
N ASP A 3 -0.45 30.20 7.43
CA ASP A 3 0.04 29.32 6.36
C ASP A 3 1.10 28.30 6.83
N ALA A 4 1.85 28.63 7.87
CA ALA A 4 2.85 27.73 8.44
C ALA A 4 2.25 26.56 9.24
N VAL A 5 1.06 26.73 9.79
CA VAL A 5 0.36 25.69 10.56
C VAL A 5 -0.35 24.70 9.64
N THR A 6 -0.89 25.18 8.52
CA THR A 6 -1.57 24.33 7.52
C THR A 6 -0.60 23.47 6.72
N THR A 7 0.64 23.93 6.49
CA THR A 7 1.67 23.15 5.80
C THR A 7 2.27 22.02 6.64
N LEU A 8 2.09 22.04 7.98
CA LEU A 8 2.62 21.03 8.89
C LEU A 8 1.66 19.86 9.17
N SER A 9 0.36 20.00 8.90
CA SER A 9 -0.64 18.98 9.27
C SER A 9 -0.59 17.72 8.40
N ALA A 10 -0.52 17.83 7.08
CA ALA A 10 -0.49 16.68 6.17
C ALA A 10 0.70 15.71 6.38
N PRO A 11 1.95 16.20 6.60
CA PRO A 11 3.05 15.31 6.94
C PRO A 11 2.87 14.53 8.25
N TRP A 12 2.27 15.13 9.28
CA TRP A 12 2.03 14.46 10.55
C TRP A 12 1.04 13.31 10.43
N GLU A 13 -0.03 13.51 9.69
CA GLU A 13 -1.07 12.50 9.48
C GLU A 13 -0.55 11.32 8.65
N ALA A 14 0.14 11.60 7.55
CA ALA A 14 0.78 10.57 6.75
C ALA A 14 1.84 9.79 7.56
N LEU A 15 2.62 10.48 8.39
CA LEU A 15 3.57 9.84 9.31
C LEU A 15 2.85 8.95 10.33
N LEU A 16 1.73 9.39 10.90
CA LEU A 16 0.95 8.59 11.85
C LEU A 16 0.52 7.25 11.23
N PHE A 17 -0.01 7.25 10.00
CA PHE A 17 -0.37 6.03 9.29
C PHE A 17 0.84 5.12 9.04
N CYS A 18 1.98 5.70 8.67
CA CYS A 18 3.22 4.94 8.50
C CYS A 18 3.69 4.31 9.81
N VAL A 19 3.67 5.05 10.92
CA VAL A 19 4.08 4.54 12.25
C VAL A 19 3.17 3.38 12.67
N VAL A 20 1.85 3.51 12.50
CA VAL A 20 0.91 2.44 12.80
C VAL A 20 1.21 1.20 11.96
N LEU A 21 1.42 1.35 10.65
CA LEU A 21 1.76 0.23 9.77
C LEU A 21 3.10 -0.42 10.06
N LEU A 22 4.09 0.36 10.49
CA LEU A 22 5.39 -0.17 10.91
C LEU A 22 5.30 -0.93 12.24
N ALA A 23 4.50 -0.43 13.18
CA ALA A 23 4.34 -1.03 14.50
C ALA A 23 3.42 -2.26 14.48
N ALA A 24 2.37 -2.27 13.64
CA ALA A 24 1.36 -3.32 13.60
C ALA A 24 1.94 -4.74 13.50
N PRO A 25 2.86 -5.06 12.57
CA PRO A 25 3.44 -6.39 12.48
C PRO A 25 4.33 -6.76 13.67
N VAL A 26 4.99 -5.76 14.27
CA VAL A 26 5.84 -5.98 15.46
C VAL A 26 4.99 -6.33 16.67
N LEU A 27 3.87 -5.65 16.84
CA LEU A 27 2.92 -5.90 17.93
C LEU A 27 2.17 -7.23 17.75
N ALA A 28 1.80 -7.58 16.51
CA ALA A 28 1.06 -8.79 16.22
C ALA A 28 1.87 -10.08 16.41
N GLN A 29 3.18 -10.06 16.22
CA GLN A 29 4.03 -11.26 16.25
C GLN A 29 4.55 -11.61 17.65
N GLN A 30 4.75 -12.92 17.90
CA GLN A 30 5.46 -13.42 19.07
C GLN A 30 6.98 -13.38 18.85
N GLY A 31 7.72 -12.87 19.82
CA GLY A 31 9.16 -12.92 19.85
C GLY A 31 9.82 -11.55 20.03
N ARG A 32 11.06 -11.58 20.57
CA ARG A 32 11.88 -10.37 20.69
C ARG A 32 12.36 -9.97 19.30
N ARG A 33 11.79 -8.94 18.73
CA ARG A 33 12.37 -8.32 17.54
C ARG A 33 13.29 -7.17 17.96
N PRO A 34 14.39 -6.98 17.26
CA PRO A 34 15.24 -5.84 17.53
C PRO A 34 14.44 -4.57 17.25
N LEU A 35 14.28 -3.72 18.27
CA LEU A 35 13.59 -2.42 18.14
C LEU A 35 14.37 -1.45 17.23
N LEU A 36 15.69 -1.65 17.10
CA LEU A 36 16.55 -0.78 16.31
C LEU A 36 16.11 -0.61 14.85
N PRO A 37 15.79 -1.67 14.07
CA PRO A 37 15.26 -1.49 12.72
C PRO A 37 13.94 -0.73 12.68
N LEU A 38 13.04 -0.95 13.64
CA LEU A 38 11.77 -0.23 13.72
C LEU A 38 12.00 1.26 13.95
N VAL A 39 12.85 1.62 14.91
CA VAL A 39 13.22 3.01 15.20
C VAL A 39 13.88 3.64 13.97
N ALA A 40 14.80 2.94 13.31
CA ALA A 40 15.44 3.43 12.09
C ALA A 40 14.44 3.70 10.97
N LEU A 41 13.43 2.83 10.81
CA LEU A 41 12.35 3.03 9.84
C LEU A 41 11.50 4.24 10.19
N ILE A 42 11.10 4.41 11.43
CA ILE A 42 10.30 5.57 11.88
C ILE A 42 11.08 6.87 11.66
N VAL A 43 12.36 6.90 12.02
CA VAL A 43 13.22 8.09 11.83
C VAL A 43 13.38 8.44 10.36
N THR A 44 13.67 7.46 9.50
CA THR A 44 13.80 7.71 8.05
C THR A 44 12.49 8.17 7.43
N GLN A 45 11.35 7.66 7.88
CA GLN A 45 10.02 8.12 7.45
C GLN A 45 9.78 9.57 7.91
N ALA A 46 10.05 9.89 9.17
CA ALA A 46 9.91 11.25 9.69
C ALA A 46 10.75 12.25 8.87
N ILE A 47 12.01 11.90 8.59
CA ILE A 47 12.86 12.74 7.73
C ILE A 47 12.24 12.90 6.33
N ALA A 48 11.73 11.83 5.73
CA ALA A 48 11.12 11.88 4.38
C ALA A 48 9.91 12.84 4.33
N PHE A 49 9.06 12.82 5.36
CA PHE A 49 7.87 13.67 5.42
C PHE A 49 8.18 15.15 5.71
N PHE A 50 9.17 15.42 6.56
CA PHE A 50 9.46 16.78 7.05
C PHE A 50 10.64 17.47 6.35
N ALA A 51 11.37 16.78 5.47
CA ALA A 51 12.47 17.40 4.74
C ALA A 51 11.98 18.56 3.87
N GLY A 52 12.63 19.71 3.98
CA GLY A 52 12.37 20.88 3.15
C GLY A 52 12.94 20.74 1.72
N HIS A 53 13.87 19.81 1.50
CA HIS A 53 14.51 19.56 0.22
C HIS A 53 14.26 18.15 -0.29
N GLY A 54 13.84 18.03 -1.55
CA GLY A 54 13.51 16.75 -2.18
C GLY A 54 14.64 15.73 -2.16
N ALA A 55 15.89 16.16 -2.39
CA ALA A 55 17.04 15.26 -2.32
C ALA A 55 17.19 14.60 -0.93
N ILE A 56 16.97 15.34 0.16
CA ILE A 56 17.02 14.80 1.53
C ILE A 56 15.85 13.83 1.76
N ALA A 57 14.64 14.18 1.29
CA ALA A 57 13.47 13.34 1.40
C ALA A 57 13.67 11.99 0.67
N TYR A 58 14.14 12.01 -0.56
CA TYR A 58 14.46 10.79 -1.32
C TYR A 58 15.58 9.97 -0.69
N ALA A 59 16.64 10.63 -0.16
CA ALA A 59 17.72 9.93 0.56
C ALA A 59 17.19 9.21 1.81
N ALA A 60 16.28 9.82 2.55
CA ALA A 60 15.64 9.18 3.70
C ALA A 60 14.79 7.96 3.29
N VAL A 61 14.03 8.04 2.18
CA VAL A 61 13.29 6.90 1.64
C VAL A 61 14.25 5.80 1.17
N ALA A 62 15.40 6.14 0.58
CA ALA A 62 16.43 5.18 0.22
C ALA A 62 17.00 4.47 1.45
N GLY A 63 17.26 5.22 2.53
CA GLY A 63 17.65 4.66 3.82
C GLY A 63 16.65 3.65 4.37
N SER A 64 15.35 3.96 4.30
CA SER A 64 14.30 3.01 4.68
C SER A 64 14.31 1.73 3.84
N ALA A 65 14.59 1.84 2.53
CA ALA A 65 14.70 0.69 1.64
C ALA A 65 15.87 -0.23 2.03
N LEU A 66 17.01 0.34 2.43
CA LEU A 66 18.16 -0.43 2.89
C LEU A 66 17.87 -1.18 4.19
N VAL A 67 17.19 -0.55 5.15
CA VAL A 67 16.76 -1.21 6.39
C VAL A 67 15.84 -2.39 6.10
N HIS A 68 14.86 -2.20 5.20
CA HIS A 68 13.97 -3.29 4.79
C HIS A 68 14.71 -4.39 4.01
N ALA A 69 15.65 -4.01 3.13
CA ALA A 69 16.45 -4.96 2.36
C ALA A 69 17.26 -5.88 3.29
N ALA A 70 17.90 -5.32 4.31
CA ALA A 70 18.63 -6.10 5.30
C ALA A 70 17.73 -7.11 6.05
N GLY A 71 16.49 -6.73 6.36
CA GLY A 71 15.50 -7.63 6.97
C GLY A 71 14.99 -8.70 6.00
N ALA A 72 14.69 -8.32 4.77
CA ALA A 72 14.15 -9.18 3.74
C ALA A 72 15.18 -10.18 3.20
N TRP A 73 16.46 -9.81 3.13
CA TRP A 73 17.52 -10.62 2.54
C TRP A 73 17.64 -12.02 3.16
N ARG A 74 17.40 -12.11 4.47
CA ARG A 74 17.43 -13.37 5.23
C ARG A 74 16.25 -14.29 4.92
N LEU A 75 15.14 -13.74 4.45
CA LEU A 75 13.87 -14.42 4.21
C LEU A 75 13.67 -14.75 2.73
N THR A 76 14.02 -13.80 1.86
CA THR A 76 13.93 -13.92 0.42
C THR A 76 14.98 -13.06 -0.29
N ARG A 77 15.87 -13.68 -1.05
CA ARG A 77 16.91 -12.95 -1.79
C ARG A 77 16.31 -12.00 -2.82
N THR A 78 15.28 -12.43 -3.55
CA THR A 78 14.64 -11.61 -4.59
C THR A 78 13.95 -10.39 -3.99
N GLY A 79 13.27 -10.54 -2.85
CA GLY A 79 12.68 -9.41 -2.14
C GLY A 79 13.76 -8.44 -1.62
N GLY A 80 14.87 -8.97 -1.09
CA GLY A 80 16.03 -8.17 -0.67
C GLY A 80 16.66 -7.41 -1.84
N VAL A 81 16.87 -8.07 -2.98
CA VAL A 81 17.38 -7.43 -4.22
C VAL A 81 16.44 -6.35 -4.71
N MET A 82 15.12 -6.60 -4.76
CA MET A 82 14.13 -5.60 -5.13
C MET A 82 14.23 -4.35 -4.26
N LEU A 83 14.26 -4.53 -2.94
CA LEU A 83 14.35 -3.41 -1.99
C LEU A 83 15.67 -2.65 -2.12
N LEU A 84 16.79 -3.35 -2.34
CA LEU A 84 18.07 -2.73 -2.62
C LEU A 84 18.03 -1.93 -3.93
N THR A 85 17.47 -2.51 -4.99
CA THR A 85 17.32 -1.83 -6.29
C THR A 85 16.46 -0.58 -6.15
N THR A 86 15.34 -0.65 -5.40
CA THR A 86 14.52 0.54 -5.14
C THR A 86 15.26 1.60 -4.31
N GLY A 87 16.14 1.19 -3.39
CA GLY A 87 17.05 2.10 -2.67
C GLY A 87 18.01 2.81 -3.62
N ILE A 88 18.60 2.10 -4.56
CA ILE A 88 19.47 2.67 -5.61
C ILE A 88 18.70 3.66 -6.49
N LEU A 89 17.51 3.27 -6.96
CA LEU A 89 16.66 4.14 -7.80
C LEU A 89 16.25 5.42 -7.07
N THR A 90 15.88 5.34 -5.79
CA THR A 90 15.51 6.51 -4.99
C THR A 90 16.72 7.40 -4.67
N THR A 91 17.90 6.82 -4.48
CA THR A 91 19.15 7.59 -4.35
C THR A 91 19.51 8.29 -5.65
N ALA A 92 19.39 7.60 -6.78
CA ALA A 92 19.62 8.19 -8.09
C ALA A 92 18.60 9.31 -8.40
N ALA A 93 17.35 9.18 -7.99
CA ALA A 93 16.34 10.22 -8.07
C ALA A 93 16.70 11.43 -7.21
N ALA A 94 17.22 11.22 -5.98
CA ALA A 94 17.72 12.28 -5.11
C ALA A 94 18.86 13.09 -5.77
N VAL A 95 19.84 12.39 -6.33
CA VAL A 95 20.97 13.01 -7.05
C VAL A 95 20.49 13.77 -8.28
N SER A 96 19.62 13.16 -9.08
CA SER A 96 19.06 13.79 -10.28
C SER A 96 18.29 15.06 -9.95
N LEU A 97 17.52 15.05 -8.87
CA LEU A 97 16.78 16.22 -8.38
C LEU A 97 17.73 17.31 -7.92
N HIS A 98 18.79 16.94 -7.18
CA HIS A 98 19.82 17.89 -6.73
C HIS A 98 20.57 18.55 -7.89
N LEU A 99 20.80 17.82 -8.98
CA LEU A 99 21.45 18.31 -10.19
C LEU A 99 20.47 19.05 -11.15
N GLY A 100 19.20 19.19 -10.81
CA GLY A 100 18.18 19.84 -11.63
C GLY A 100 17.64 18.97 -12.78
N HIS A 101 17.96 17.68 -12.82
CA HIS A 101 17.47 16.75 -13.85
C HIS A 101 16.10 16.15 -13.48
N LEU A 102 15.07 16.98 -13.49
CA LEU A 102 13.72 16.66 -13.01
C LEU A 102 13.05 15.48 -13.75
N THR A 103 13.21 15.42 -15.08
CA THR A 103 12.66 14.30 -15.88
C THR A 103 13.26 12.94 -15.47
N ILE A 104 14.57 12.93 -15.19
CA ILE A 104 15.24 11.71 -14.75
C ILE A 104 14.76 11.32 -13.35
N ALA A 105 14.66 12.27 -12.43
CA ALA A 105 14.12 12.05 -11.08
C ALA A 105 12.69 11.50 -11.12
N LEU A 106 11.83 12.05 -12.00
CA LEU A 106 10.46 11.60 -12.22
C LEU A 106 10.41 10.14 -12.68
N VAL A 107 11.16 9.76 -13.69
CA VAL A 107 11.17 8.37 -14.22
C VAL A 107 11.71 7.40 -13.19
N LEU A 108 12.81 7.74 -12.51
CA LEU A 108 13.40 6.87 -11.50
C LEU A 108 12.49 6.65 -10.29
N SER A 109 11.79 7.71 -9.84
CA SER A 109 10.85 7.58 -8.73
C SER A 109 9.58 6.81 -9.12
N CYS A 110 9.02 7.00 -10.31
CA CYS A 110 7.91 6.19 -10.83
C CYS A 110 8.30 4.71 -10.93
N LEU A 111 9.51 4.41 -11.40
CA LEU A 111 10.03 3.05 -11.48
C LEU A 111 10.19 2.43 -10.08
N ALA A 112 10.70 3.19 -9.10
CA ALA A 112 10.81 2.73 -7.73
C ALA A 112 9.43 2.47 -7.09
N ILE A 113 8.43 3.33 -7.36
CA ILE A 113 7.04 3.13 -6.91
C ILE A 113 6.47 1.86 -7.54
N ALA A 114 6.60 1.68 -8.86
CA ALA A 114 6.11 0.50 -9.57
C ALA A 114 6.71 -0.80 -9.02
N MET A 115 8.01 -0.82 -8.72
CA MET A 115 8.68 -1.97 -8.11
C MET A 115 8.18 -2.24 -6.69
N ARG A 116 7.99 -1.22 -5.87
CA ARG A 116 7.55 -1.36 -4.47
C ARG A 116 6.08 -1.74 -4.33
N THR A 117 5.25 -1.31 -5.24
CA THR A 117 3.82 -1.67 -5.29
C THR A 117 3.58 -2.97 -6.04
N GLY A 118 4.61 -3.51 -6.67
CA GLY A 118 4.54 -4.80 -7.36
C GLY A 118 3.80 -4.77 -8.69
N VAL A 119 3.86 -3.65 -9.40
CA VAL A 119 3.24 -3.53 -10.72
C VAL A 119 3.94 -4.43 -11.73
N MET A 120 3.18 -5.15 -12.53
CA MET A 120 3.73 -6.01 -13.59
C MET A 120 4.42 -5.18 -14.68
N PRO A 121 5.59 -5.61 -15.14
CA PRO A 121 6.31 -6.88 -14.88
C PRO A 121 7.22 -6.87 -13.64
N LEU A 122 7.31 -5.79 -12.87
CA LEU A 122 8.24 -5.56 -11.75
C LEU A 122 7.80 -6.23 -10.43
N HIS A 123 6.78 -7.07 -10.45
CA HIS A 123 6.10 -7.62 -9.27
C HIS A 123 6.84 -8.75 -8.53
N VAL A 124 7.89 -9.34 -9.11
CA VAL A 124 8.50 -10.58 -8.61
C VAL A 124 9.01 -10.45 -7.16
N GLY A 125 9.64 -9.33 -6.82
CA GLY A 125 10.14 -9.09 -5.47
C GLY A 125 9.03 -8.96 -4.43
N VAL A 126 7.97 -8.21 -4.74
CA VAL A 126 6.78 -8.06 -3.90
C VAL A 126 6.06 -9.40 -3.76
N ALA A 127 5.93 -10.15 -4.84
CA ALA A 127 5.33 -11.48 -4.83
C ALA A 127 6.03 -12.41 -3.83
N GLN A 128 7.36 -12.45 -3.84
CA GLN A 128 8.12 -13.25 -2.89
C GLN A 128 8.03 -12.77 -1.45
N LEU A 129 7.92 -11.46 -1.22
CA LEU A 129 7.67 -10.92 0.12
C LEU A 129 6.29 -11.33 0.63
N CYS A 130 5.25 -11.23 -0.18
CA CYS A 130 3.91 -11.70 0.16
C CYS A 130 3.90 -13.20 0.48
N ASP A 131 4.61 -14.01 -0.30
CA ASP A 131 4.62 -15.47 -0.15
C ASP A 131 5.44 -15.94 1.06
N ARG A 132 6.55 -15.29 1.39
CA ARG A 132 7.49 -15.76 2.42
C ARG A 132 7.54 -14.92 3.67
N ALA A 133 7.19 -13.66 3.56
CA ALA A 133 7.31 -12.68 4.64
C ALA A 133 6.18 -11.63 4.60
N PRO A 134 4.89 -12.02 4.76
CA PRO A 134 3.76 -11.09 4.69
C PRO A 134 3.91 -9.89 5.63
N VAL A 135 4.54 -10.14 6.78
CA VAL A 135 4.82 -9.10 7.79
C VAL A 135 5.81 -8.05 7.29
N VAL A 136 6.88 -8.49 6.62
CA VAL A 136 7.87 -7.56 6.03
C VAL A 136 7.22 -6.77 4.91
N GLN A 137 6.33 -7.40 4.13
CA GLN A 137 5.55 -6.72 3.10
C GLN A 137 4.65 -5.63 3.72
N THR A 138 3.98 -5.89 4.83
CA THR A 138 3.16 -4.89 5.53
C THR A 138 3.99 -3.68 5.95
N GLN A 139 5.19 -3.89 6.48
CA GLN A 139 6.11 -2.79 6.85
C GLN A 139 6.62 -2.04 5.61
N GLN A 140 6.85 -2.74 4.51
CA GLN A 140 7.31 -2.15 3.26
C GLN A 140 6.23 -1.25 2.63
N LEU A 141 4.93 -1.56 2.80
CA LEU A 141 3.83 -0.69 2.38
C LEU A 141 3.92 0.70 3.05
N ALA A 142 4.26 0.77 4.33
CA ALA A 142 4.44 2.06 5.02
C ALA A 142 5.53 2.92 4.35
N SER A 143 6.69 2.33 4.03
CA SER A 143 7.75 3.09 3.37
C SER A 143 7.43 3.43 1.90
N THR A 144 6.49 2.74 1.30
CA THR A 144 5.98 3.08 -0.04
C THR A 144 5.04 4.29 0.02
N ILE A 145 4.25 4.46 1.09
CA ILE A 145 3.47 5.69 1.33
C ILE A 145 4.40 6.90 1.34
N ALA A 146 5.52 6.84 2.07
CA ALA A 146 6.49 7.93 2.10
C ALA A 146 7.12 8.20 0.72
N LEU A 147 7.42 7.16 -0.06
CA LEU A 147 7.95 7.34 -1.41
C LEU A 147 6.94 8.05 -2.32
N VAL A 148 5.67 7.62 -2.30
CA VAL A 148 4.61 8.27 -3.09
C VAL A 148 4.44 9.72 -2.64
N PHE A 149 4.38 9.99 -1.34
CA PHE A 149 4.29 11.36 -0.81
C PHE A 149 5.44 12.25 -1.27
N VAL A 150 6.69 11.77 -1.18
CA VAL A 150 7.87 12.51 -1.63
C VAL A 150 7.84 12.76 -3.14
N HIS A 151 7.41 11.76 -3.91
CA HIS A 151 7.24 11.90 -5.36
C HIS A 151 6.23 13.00 -5.71
N LEU A 152 5.04 12.95 -5.14
CA LEU A 152 3.97 13.94 -5.36
C LEU A 152 4.42 15.34 -4.96
N ARG A 153 5.17 15.46 -3.87
CA ARG A 153 5.61 16.75 -3.34
C ARG A 153 6.69 17.44 -4.17
N PHE A 154 7.66 16.69 -4.69
CA PHE A 154 8.88 17.29 -5.22
C PHE A 154 9.08 17.11 -6.73
N VAL A 155 8.35 16.22 -7.39
CA VAL A 155 8.66 15.83 -8.76
C VAL A 155 7.48 15.93 -9.73
N ASP A 156 6.28 15.64 -9.27
CA ASP A 156 5.12 15.44 -10.15
C ASP A 156 4.51 16.74 -10.72
N HIS A 157 4.90 17.90 -10.19
CA HIS A 157 4.39 19.21 -10.65
C HIS A 157 5.06 19.75 -11.94
N HIS A 158 5.93 18.96 -12.56
CA HIS A 158 6.67 19.42 -13.75
C HIS A 158 5.99 19.06 -15.07
N ALA A 159 6.20 19.90 -16.08
CA ALA A 159 5.71 19.66 -17.44
C ALA A 159 6.12 18.28 -17.99
N ALA A 160 7.26 17.74 -17.56
CA ALA A 160 7.70 16.39 -17.92
C ALA A 160 6.73 15.30 -17.45
N ALA A 161 6.01 15.50 -16.34
CA ALA A 161 5.01 14.55 -15.87
C ALA A 161 3.88 14.36 -16.89
N MET A 162 3.47 15.42 -17.57
CA MET A 162 2.44 15.37 -18.61
C MET A 162 2.82 14.47 -19.78
N THR A 163 4.12 14.35 -20.09
CA THR A 163 4.63 13.53 -21.20
C THR A 163 4.48 12.04 -20.89
N ILE A 164 4.73 11.61 -19.67
CA ILE A 164 4.64 10.19 -19.27
C ILE A 164 3.26 9.82 -18.71
N ALA A 165 2.42 10.80 -18.36
CA ALA A 165 1.10 10.63 -17.79
C ALA A 165 0.22 9.59 -18.53
N PRO A 166 0.06 9.63 -19.87
CA PRO A 166 -0.76 8.67 -20.59
C PRO A 166 -0.25 7.23 -20.47
N TRP A 167 1.07 7.04 -20.33
CA TRP A 167 1.68 5.73 -20.16
C TRP A 167 1.47 5.19 -18.75
N LEU A 168 1.55 6.06 -17.73
CA LEU A 168 1.27 5.69 -16.33
C LEU A 168 -0.20 5.30 -16.14
N ILE A 169 -1.14 6.08 -16.71
CA ILE A 169 -2.57 5.78 -16.64
C ILE A 169 -2.88 4.43 -17.29
N ARG A 170 -2.48 4.25 -18.56
CA ARG A 170 -2.79 3.02 -19.31
C ARG A 170 -2.07 1.81 -18.73
N GLY A 171 -0.77 1.96 -18.44
CA GLY A 171 0.04 0.90 -17.85
C GLY A 171 -0.46 0.49 -16.47
N GLY A 172 -0.82 1.46 -15.62
CA GLY A 172 -1.41 1.20 -14.30
C GLY A 172 -2.76 0.50 -14.40
N ALA A 173 -3.66 0.95 -15.27
CA ALA A 173 -4.96 0.33 -15.48
C ALA A 173 -4.86 -1.10 -16.03
N ILE A 174 -3.97 -1.34 -17.02
CA ILE A 174 -3.70 -2.69 -17.55
C ILE A 174 -3.13 -3.59 -16.45
N ALA A 175 -2.17 -3.09 -15.68
CA ALA A 175 -1.59 -3.86 -14.57
C ALA A 175 -2.65 -4.20 -13.51
N ALA A 176 -3.54 -3.26 -13.17
CA ALA A 176 -4.61 -3.48 -12.21
C ALA A 176 -5.58 -4.58 -12.67
N ILE A 177 -6.10 -4.51 -13.90
CA ILE A 177 -7.06 -5.50 -14.39
C ILE A 177 -6.43 -6.89 -14.56
N VAL A 178 -5.19 -6.96 -15.05
CA VAL A 178 -4.47 -8.24 -15.18
C VAL A 178 -4.20 -8.85 -13.81
N ALA A 179 -3.78 -8.06 -12.84
CA ALA A 179 -3.55 -8.54 -11.48
C ALA A 179 -4.86 -9.01 -10.82
N ALA A 180 -5.98 -8.31 -11.03
CA ALA A 180 -7.29 -8.73 -10.51
C ALA A 180 -7.74 -10.07 -11.12
N LEU A 181 -7.59 -10.26 -12.42
CA LEU A 181 -7.87 -11.54 -13.10
C LEU A 181 -6.99 -12.67 -12.57
N ILE A 182 -5.70 -12.42 -12.37
CA ILE A 182 -4.78 -13.40 -11.77
C ILE A 182 -5.19 -13.72 -10.33
N THR A 183 -5.71 -12.72 -9.59
CA THR A 183 -6.17 -12.92 -8.20
C THR A 183 -7.36 -13.87 -8.13
N LEU A 184 -8.27 -13.82 -9.09
CA LEU A 184 -9.39 -14.78 -9.20
C LEU A 184 -8.91 -16.22 -9.36
N ALA A 185 -7.78 -16.43 -10.04
CA ALA A 185 -7.21 -17.74 -10.31
C ALA A 185 -6.31 -18.27 -9.18
N GLN A 186 -6.09 -17.52 -8.09
CA GLN A 186 -5.22 -17.95 -7.00
C GLN A 186 -5.80 -19.16 -6.26
N LYS A 187 -4.88 -19.99 -5.78
CA LYS A 187 -5.21 -21.27 -5.13
C LYS A 187 -4.95 -21.28 -3.64
N ASP A 188 -4.47 -20.18 -3.09
CA ASP A 188 -4.12 -20.03 -1.66
C ASP A 188 -4.26 -18.57 -1.20
N LEU A 189 -4.25 -18.39 0.12
CA LEU A 189 -4.46 -17.08 0.75
C LEU A 189 -3.30 -16.11 0.48
N ARG A 190 -2.06 -16.60 0.37
CA ARG A 190 -0.89 -15.75 0.06
C ARG A 190 -0.94 -15.26 -1.38
N GLY A 191 -1.36 -16.12 -2.31
CA GLY A 191 -1.59 -15.72 -3.70
C GLY A 191 -2.67 -14.66 -3.84
N PHE A 192 -3.76 -14.79 -3.09
CA PHE A 192 -4.79 -13.73 -3.00
C PHE A 192 -4.19 -12.41 -2.50
N TYR A 193 -3.44 -12.44 -1.38
CA TYR A 193 -2.77 -11.27 -0.82
C TYR A 193 -1.82 -10.61 -1.82
N ARG A 194 -0.99 -11.40 -2.50
CA ARG A 194 -0.06 -10.96 -3.55
C ARG A 194 -0.78 -10.26 -4.70
N GLY A 195 -1.80 -10.91 -5.26
CA GLY A 195 -2.54 -10.38 -6.40
C GLY A 195 -3.28 -9.08 -6.07
N THR A 196 -3.89 -9.02 -4.89
CA THR A 196 -4.52 -7.79 -4.38
C THR A 196 -3.52 -6.65 -4.23
N THR A 197 -2.31 -6.94 -3.70
CA THR A 197 -1.22 -5.95 -3.59
C THR A 197 -0.82 -5.39 -4.97
N THR A 198 -0.64 -6.26 -5.96
CA THR A 198 -0.26 -5.88 -7.33
C THR A 198 -1.36 -5.06 -8.01
N MET A 199 -2.62 -5.42 -7.82
CA MET A 199 -3.77 -4.69 -8.38
C MET A 199 -3.82 -3.25 -7.88
N HIS A 200 -3.75 -3.03 -6.57
CA HIS A 200 -3.72 -1.69 -6.00
C HIS A 200 -2.47 -0.89 -6.43
N GLY A 201 -1.33 -1.56 -6.62
CA GLY A 201 -0.15 -0.93 -7.19
C GLY A 201 -0.40 -0.32 -8.57
N GLY A 202 -1.16 -1.02 -9.42
CA GLY A 202 -1.61 -0.51 -10.71
C GLY A 202 -2.51 0.73 -10.56
N MET A 203 -3.44 0.73 -9.58
CA MET A 203 -4.29 1.89 -9.28
C MET A 203 -3.48 3.12 -8.84
N VAL A 204 -2.47 2.93 -7.98
CA VAL A 204 -1.57 4.01 -7.55
C VAL A 204 -0.84 4.64 -8.74
N LEU A 205 -0.30 3.83 -9.65
CA LEU A 205 0.35 4.35 -10.86
C LEU A 205 -0.61 5.10 -11.78
N ALA A 206 -1.82 4.58 -11.97
CA ALA A 206 -2.84 5.25 -12.77
C ALA A 206 -3.24 6.60 -12.15
N ALA A 207 -3.34 6.66 -10.82
CA ALA A 207 -3.63 7.89 -10.08
C ALA A 207 -2.53 8.94 -10.23
N ILE A 208 -1.25 8.55 -10.07
CA ILE A 208 -0.10 9.42 -10.33
C ILE A 208 -0.15 9.93 -11.78
N GLY A 209 -0.42 9.04 -12.74
CA GLY A 209 -0.50 9.41 -14.15
C GLY A 209 -1.61 10.40 -14.49
N ALA A 210 -2.65 10.57 -13.66
CA ALA A 210 -3.66 11.59 -13.87
C ALA A 210 -3.10 13.02 -13.81
N ALA A 211 -1.91 13.22 -13.23
CA ALA A 211 -1.11 14.46 -13.21
C ALA A 211 -1.98 15.70 -12.90
N SER A 212 -2.92 15.55 -11.98
CA SER A 212 -3.88 16.58 -11.56
C SER A 212 -4.00 16.56 -10.05
N TYR A 213 -4.50 17.65 -9.49
CA TYR A 213 -4.76 17.72 -8.05
C TYR A 213 -5.58 16.54 -7.51
N GLY A 214 -6.69 16.20 -8.18
CA GLY A 214 -7.50 15.01 -7.84
C GLY A 214 -6.74 13.70 -7.97
N GLY A 215 -5.85 13.58 -8.96
CA GLY A 215 -4.98 12.42 -9.15
C GLY A 215 -3.97 12.24 -8.02
N PHE A 216 -3.39 13.34 -7.53
CA PHE A 216 -2.44 13.30 -6.41
C PHE A 216 -3.13 12.90 -5.10
N ALA A 217 -4.27 13.51 -4.82
CA ALA A 217 -5.08 13.16 -3.65
C ALA A 217 -5.54 11.69 -3.72
N ALA A 218 -5.99 11.22 -4.90
CA ALA A 218 -6.34 9.83 -5.14
C ALA A 218 -5.15 8.89 -4.93
N ALA A 219 -3.96 9.21 -5.48
CA ALA A 219 -2.77 8.38 -5.34
C ALA A 219 -2.38 8.19 -3.87
N LEU A 220 -2.39 9.27 -3.09
CA LEU A 220 -2.08 9.22 -1.67
C LEU A 220 -3.14 8.42 -0.89
N LEU A 221 -4.42 8.67 -1.16
CA LEU A 221 -5.51 7.98 -0.46
C LEU A 221 -5.57 6.49 -0.81
N VAL A 222 -5.41 6.12 -2.10
CA VAL A 222 -5.30 4.70 -2.52
C VAL A 222 -4.10 4.04 -1.84
N MET A 223 -2.95 4.72 -1.76
CA MET A 223 -1.76 4.16 -1.13
C MET A 223 -1.93 3.95 0.38
N VAL A 224 -2.54 4.90 1.09
CA VAL A 224 -2.85 4.77 2.53
C VAL A 224 -3.86 3.67 2.77
N THR A 225 -4.94 3.63 1.99
CA THR A 225 -5.96 2.56 2.08
C THR A 225 -5.35 1.19 1.81
N MET A 226 -4.55 1.07 0.75
CA MET A 226 -3.78 -0.13 0.45
C MET A 226 -2.92 -0.56 1.64
N GLY A 227 -2.18 0.38 2.24
CA GLY A 227 -1.36 0.12 3.42
C GLY A 227 -2.18 -0.45 4.58
N LEU A 228 -3.28 0.18 4.92
CA LEU A 228 -4.13 -0.22 6.06
C LEU A 228 -4.89 -1.53 5.77
N ALA A 229 -5.55 -1.64 4.62
CA ALA A 229 -6.36 -2.82 4.27
C ALA A 229 -5.48 -4.06 4.05
N LEU A 230 -4.46 -3.95 3.20
CA LEU A 230 -3.55 -5.07 2.94
C LEU A 230 -2.61 -5.34 4.11
N GLY A 231 -2.23 -4.31 4.89
CA GLY A 231 -1.55 -4.50 6.16
C GLY A 231 -2.36 -5.38 7.11
N GLY A 232 -3.67 -5.12 7.22
CA GLY A 232 -4.61 -5.96 7.96
C GLY A 232 -4.69 -7.38 7.42
N ILE A 233 -4.88 -7.57 6.12
CA ILE A 233 -4.91 -8.90 5.49
C ILE A 233 -3.59 -9.65 5.73
N GLY A 234 -2.44 -8.98 5.62
CA GLY A 234 -1.13 -9.58 5.89
C GLY A 234 -0.98 -10.07 7.34
N VAL A 235 -1.43 -9.28 8.31
CA VAL A 235 -1.46 -9.67 9.73
C VAL A 235 -2.40 -10.85 9.96
N LEU A 236 -3.63 -10.81 9.40
CA LEU A 236 -4.62 -11.90 9.54
C LEU A 236 -4.15 -13.19 8.86
N THR A 237 -3.54 -13.10 7.66
CA THR A 237 -2.96 -14.25 6.97
C THR A 237 -1.88 -14.89 7.83
N SER A 238 -0.97 -14.11 8.38
CA SER A 238 0.09 -14.61 9.27
C SER A 238 -0.47 -15.21 10.55
N ALA A 239 -1.51 -14.60 11.12
CA ALA A 239 -2.18 -15.09 12.32
C ALA A 239 -2.90 -16.43 12.06
N LEU A 240 -3.62 -16.56 10.95
CA LEU A 240 -4.32 -17.79 10.58
C LEU A 240 -3.31 -18.92 10.29
N GLU A 241 -2.29 -18.65 9.49
CA GLU A 241 -1.28 -19.65 9.14
C GLU A 241 -0.43 -20.12 10.33
N ALA A 242 -0.23 -19.28 11.33
CA ALA A 242 0.41 -19.68 12.59
C ALA A 242 -0.40 -20.74 13.37
N ARG A 243 -1.69 -20.85 13.10
CA ARG A 243 -2.64 -21.77 13.78
C ARG A 243 -2.90 -23.04 12.99
N VAL A 244 -3.03 -22.91 11.67
CA VAL A 244 -3.49 -24.00 10.79
C VAL A 244 -2.52 -24.38 9.68
N GLY A 245 -1.34 -23.73 9.63
CA GLY A 245 -0.40 -23.87 8.53
C GLY A 245 -0.86 -23.13 7.27
N PRO A 246 -0.17 -23.31 6.13
CA PRO A 246 -0.49 -22.65 4.86
C PRO A 246 -1.94 -22.93 4.42
N VAL A 247 -2.66 -21.89 4.03
CA VAL A 247 -4.09 -21.97 3.69
C VAL A 247 -4.28 -22.10 2.20
N SER A 248 -4.59 -23.32 1.74
CA SER A 248 -4.98 -23.60 0.36
C SER A 248 -6.49 -23.49 0.18
N PHE A 249 -6.93 -22.96 -0.98
CA PHE A 249 -8.34 -22.87 -1.37
C PHE A 249 -8.93 -24.19 -1.92
N SER A 250 -8.10 -25.19 -2.15
CA SER A 250 -8.53 -26.57 -2.47
C SER A 250 -8.68 -27.45 -1.22
N GLY A 251 -8.21 -26.95 -0.06
CA GLY A 251 -8.33 -27.64 1.21
C GLY A 251 -9.71 -27.48 1.86
N PRO A 252 -9.92 -28.12 3.02
CA PRO A 252 -11.17 -27.98 3.76
C PRO A 252 -11.31 -26.54 4.26
N GLY A 253 -12.44 -25.89 3.95
CA GLY A 253 -12.87 -24.62 4.54
C GLY A 253 -13.44 -24.83 5.95
N GLY A 254 -14.46 -24.05 6.32
CA GLY A 254 -15.20 -24.26 7.59
C GLY A 254 -14.54 -23.69 8.84
N ARG A 255 -13.59 -22.78 8.67
CA ARG A 255 -12.83 -22.19 9.80
C ARG A 255 -13.59 -21.08 10.54
N VAL A 256 -14.75 -20.64 10.04
CA VAL A 256 -15.54 -19.58 10.69
C VAL A 256 -15.98 -19.95 12.10
N VAL A 257 -16.25 -21.24 12.36
CA VAL A 257 -16.67 -21.72 13.69
C VAL A 257 -15.52 -21.63 14.70
N ALA A 258 -14.31 -21.96 14.26
CA ALA A 258 -13.11 -21.91 15.12
C ALA A 258 -12.53 -20.50 15.27
N PHE A 259 -12.63 -19.67 14.22
CA PHE A 259 -12.00 -18.35 14.14
C PHE A 259 -12.98 -17.26 13.65
N PRO A 260 -14.08 -17.00 14.40
CA PRO A 260 -15.13 -16.07 13.96
C PRO A 260 -14.66 -14.61 13.87
N VAL A 261 -13.81 -14.16 14.82
CA VAL A 261 -13.30 -12.78 14.82
C VAL A 261 -12.33 -12.56 13.65
N LEU A 262 -11.47 -13.55 13.38
CA LEU A 262 -10.54 -13.51 12.25
C LEU A 262 -11.31 -13.51 10.92
N ALA A 263 -12.37 -14.32 10.81
CA ALA A 263 -13.23 -14.35 9.63
C ALA A 263 -13.94 -13.01 9.39
N ALA A 264 -14.51 -12.41 10.43
CA ALA A 264 -15.14 -11.09 10.35
C ALA A 264 -14.14 -10.00 9.95
N ALA A 265 -12.95 -9.99 10.57
CA ALA A 265 -11.89 -9.05 10.23
C ALA A 265 -11.42 -9.20 8.77
N PHE A 266 -11.32 -10.44 8.25
CA PHE A 266 -10.95 -10.69 6.86
C PHE A 266 -11.97 -10.08 5.89
N VAL A 267 -13.27 -10.23 6.15
CA VAL A 267 -14.32 -9.60 5.32
C VAL A 267 -14.23 -8.09 5.35
N LEU A 268 -13.99 -7.50 6.52
CA LEU A 268 -13.89 -6.05 6.66
C LEU A 268 -12.67 -5.48 5.95
N PHE A 269 -11.48 -6.08 6.10
CA PHE A 269 -10.27 -5.64 5.38
C PHE A 269 -10.37 -5.89 3.88
N GLY A 270 -10.89 -7.04 3.48
CA GLY A 270 -11.14 -7.36 2.07
C GLY A 270 -12.14 -6.38 1.45
N GLY A 271 -13.22 -6.09 2.16
CA GLY A 271 -14.22 -5.10 1.76
C GLY A 271 -13.62 -3.70 1.64
N ALA A 272 -12.77 -3.28 2.60
CA ALA A 272 -12.07 -2.00 2.52
C ALA A 272 -11.17 -1.90 1.29
N GLY A 273 -10.49 -2.99 0.91
CA GLY A 273 -9.67 -3.06 -0.31
C GLY A 273 -10.46 -3.08 -1.62
N VAL A 274 -11.77 -3.35 -1.57
CA VAL A 274 -12.68 -3.39 -2.74
C VAL A 274 -13.54 -2.12 -2.82
N GLY A 275 -13.38 -1.19 -1.90
CA GLY A 275 -14.20 0.02 -1.88
C GLY A 275 -15.57 -0.18 -1.21
N LEU A 276 -15.64 -0.93 -0.10
CA LEU A 276 -16.89 -1.04 0.67
C LEU A 276 -17.32 0.34 1.19
N PRO A 277 -18.58 0.78 0.94
CA PRO A 277 -19.10 2.06 1.43
C PRO A 277 -18.92 2.23 2.95
N GLY A 278 -18.50 3.42 3.36
CA GLY A 278 -18.17 3.72 4.75
C GLY A 278 -16.70 3.45 5.14
N MET A 279 -15.91 2.88 4.24
CA MET A 279 -14.47 2.69 4.46
C MET A 279 -13.63 3.56 3.52
N ALA A 280 -12.38 3.81 3.90
CA ALA A 280 -11.44 4.62 3.13
C ALA A 280 -11.29 4.20 1.66
N GLY A 281 -11.40 2.89 1.38
CA GLY A 281 -11.31 2.36 0.02
C GLY A 281 -12.38 2.90 -0.91
N PHE A 282 -13.61 3.06 -0.42
CA PHE A 282 -14.68 3.64 -1.23
C PHE A 282 -14.35 5.08 -1.66
N VAL A 283 -13.88 5.91 -0.74
CA VAL A 283 -13.51 7.31 -1.04
C VAL A 283 -12.31 7.36 -1.98
N ALA A 284 -11.33 6.47 -1.77
CA ALA A 284 -10.15 6.36 -2.62
C ALA A 284 -10.51 5.99 -4.06
N ASP A 285 -11.37 4.98 -4.23
CA ASP A 285 -11.83 4.51 -5.54
C ASP A 285 -12.68 5.57 -6.23
N ASP A 286 -13.63 6.20 -5.51
CA ASP A 286 -14.49 7.24 -6.06
C ASP A 286 -13.67 8.41 -6.60
N LEU A 287 -12.72 8.91 -5.81
CA LEU A 287 -11.85 10.00 -6.22
C LEU A 287 -10.97 9.63 -7.42
N LEU A 288 -10.42 8.41 -7.41
CA LEU A 288 -9.63 7.89 -8.53
C LEU A 288 -10.45 7.78 -9.81
N LEU A 289 -11.62 7.16 -9.73
CA LEU A 289 -12.49 6.93 -10.90
C LEU A 289 -13.00 8.26 -11.48
N HIS A 290 -13.40 9.20 -10.61
CA HIS A 290 -13.83 10.53 -11.05
C HIS A 290 -12.70 11.26 -11.79
N THR A 291 -11.48 11.25 -11.24
CA THR A 291 -10.33 11.91 -11.85
C THR A 291 -9.93 11.26 -13.17
N LEU A 292 -9.91 9.93 -13.23
CA LEU A 292 -9.53 9.20 -14.46
C LEU A 292 -10.61 9.29 -15.54
N TRP A 293 -11.89 9.40 -15.18
CA TRP A 293 -12.96 9.57 -16.17
C TRP A 293 -12.74 10.79 -17.04
N MET A 294 -12.25 11.88 -16.47
CA MET A 294 -11.99 13.12 -17.21
C MET A 294 -10.75 13.03 -18.11
N THR A 295 -9.82 12.12 -17.84
CA THR A 295 -8.55 12.00 -18.57
C THR A 295 -8.48 10.80 -19.50
N SER A 296 -9.01 9.67 -19.09
CA SER A 296 -8.95 8.38 -19.80
C SER A 296 -10.13 7.47 -19.44
N PRO A 297 -11.32 7.65 -20.06
CA PRO A 297 -12.51 6.85 -19.77
C PRO A 297 -12.28 5.34 -19.89
N LEU A 298 -11.50 4.90 -20.88
CA LEU A 298 -11.19 3.48 -21.07
C LEU A 298 -10.40 2.90 -19.89
N SER A 299 -9.44 3.64 -19.37
CA SER A 299 -8.67 3.23 -18.19
C SER A 299 -9.55 3.20 -16.92
N THR A 300 -10.50 4.12 -16.82
CA THR A 300 -11.50 4.11 -15.74
C THR A 300 -12.34 2.84 -15.76
N VAL A 301 -12.86 2.47 -16.94
CA VAL A 301 -13.63 1.21 -17.10
C VAL A 301 -12.77 0.00 -16.73
N ALA A 302 -11.49 -0.03 -17.14
CA ALA A 302 -10.58 -1.11 -16.76
C ALA A 302 -10.39 -1.23 -15.25
N ILE A 303 -10.29 -0.10 -14.53
CA ILE A 303 -10.17 -0.09 -13.06
C ILE A 303 -11.48 -0.52 -12.39
N ILE A 304 -12.65 -0.08 -12.88
CA ILE A 304 -13.95 -0.55 -12.38
C ILE A 304 -14.05 -2.08 -12.49
N LEU A 305 -13.67 -2.63 -13.65
CA LEU A 305 -13.66 -4.07 -13.85
C LEU A 305 -12.65 -4.78 -12.94
N ALA A 306 -11.47 -4.18 -12.71
CA ALA A 306 -10.48 -4.73 -11.80
C ALA A 306 -11.02 -4.78 -10.35
N SER A 307 -11.68 -3.72 -9.87
CA SER A 307 -12.33 -3.69 -8.55
C SER A 307 -13.45 -4.73 -8.45
N ALA A 308 -14.27 -4.89 -9.50
CA ALA A 308 -15.31 -5.92 -9.55
C ALA A 308 -14.71 -7.35 -9.48
N PHE A 309 -13.65 -7.64 -10.23
CA PHE A 309 -12.96 -8.92 -10.16
C PHE A 309 -12.31 -9.17 -8.80
N LEU A 310 -11.75 -8.14 -8.18
CA LEU A 310 -11.21 -8.25 -6.81
C LEU A 310 -12.31 -8.52 -5.79
N ALA A 311 -13.51 -7.93 -5.95
CA ALA A 311 -14.66 -8.22 -5.09
C ALA A 311 -15.03 -9.71 -5.15
N VAL A 312 -15.13 -10.27 -6.36
CA VAL A 312 -15.38 -11.70 -6.56
C VAL A 312 -14.25 -12.55 -5.95
N ALA A 313 -13.00 -12.16 -6.14
CA ALA A 313 -11.84 -12.86 -5.56
C ALA A 313 -11.88 -12.84 -4.04
N THR A 314 -12.24 -11.71 -3.42
CA THR A 314 -12.37 -11.54 -1.97
C THR A 314 -13.46 -12.43 -1.39
N LEU A 315 -14.64 -12.41 -1.99
CA LEU A 315 -15.77 -13.27 -1.57
C LEU A 315 -15.44 -14.75 -1.76
N THR A 316 -14.81 -15.11 -2.86
CA THR A 316 -14.37 -16.48 -3.14
C THR A 316 -13.29 -16.93 -2.16
N GLY A 317 -12.29 -16.09 -1.87
CA GLY A 317 -11.25 -16.34 -0.89
C GLY A 317 -11.82 -16.53 0.51
N TYR A 318 -12.77 -15.66 0.90
CA TYR A 318 -13.49 -15.81 2.17
C TYR A 318 -14.27 -17.13 2.21
N ALA A 319 -15.07 -17.42 1.21
CA ALA A 319 -15.89 -18.64 1.18
C ALA A 319 -15.03 -19.90 1.27
N LYS A 320 -13.94 -19.98 0.48
CA LYS A 320 -13.05 -21.13 0.48
C LYS A 320 -12.23 -21.27 1.77
N THR A 321 -11.94 -20.17 2.46
CA THR A 321 -11.16 -20.21 3.70
C THR A 321 -12.04 -20.49 4.91
N PHE A 322 -13.18 -19.84 5.02
CA PHE A 322 -13.96 -19.78 6.26
C PHE A 322 -15.26 -20.57 6.21
N LEU A 323 -15.94 -20.65 5.03
CA LEU A 323 -17.21 -21.37 4.93
C LEU A 323 -17.00 -22.85 4.64
N GLY A 324 -17.98 -23.67 5.06
CA GLY A 324 -17.97 -25.12 4.88
C GLY A 324 -18.27 -25.87 6.17
N ARG A 325 -17.94 -27.15 6.22
CA ARG A 325 -18.12 -27.97 7.43
C ARG A 325 -17.17 -27.53 8.52
N GLY A 326 -17.68 -27.20 9.71
CA GLY A 326 -16.90 -26.71 10.83
C GLY A 326 -15.73 -27.64 11.18
N LEU A 327 -14.53 -27.07 11.17
CA LEU A 327 -13.33 -27.77 11.63
C LEU A 327 -13.08 -27.39 13.08
N PRO A 328 -13.01 -28.38 14.01
CA PRO A 328 -12.65 -28.09 15.38
C PRO A 328 -11.21 -27.59 15.44
N SER A 329 -10.95 -26.58 16.25
CA SER A 329 -9.60 -26.09 16.54
C SER A 329 -9.48 -25.83 18.04
N ILE A 330 -8.35 -26.23 18.63
CA ILE A 330 -7.98 -25.93 20.01
C ILE A 330 -7.23 -24.58 20.08
N ALA A 331 -6.75 -24.07 18.93
CA ALA A 331 -6.04 -22.80 18.88
C ALA A 331 -7.01 -21.63 19.17
N PRO A 332 -6.56 -20.62 19.94
CA PRO A 332 -7.37 -19.42 20.17
C PRO A 332 -7.61 -18.69 18.86
N ASP A 333 -8.75 -17.99 18.76
CA ASP A 333 -9.02 -17.06 17.65
C ASP A 333 -7.93 -15.97 17.59
N LEU A 334 -8.19 -14.73 17.40
CA LEU A 334 -7.19 -13.65 17.49
C LEU A 334 -6.70 -13.47 18.94
N LEU A 335 -5.37 -13.47 19.11
CA LEU A 335 -4.74 -13.09 20.37
C LEU A 335 -5.04 -11.61 20.69
N PRO A 336 -5.05 -11.20 21.96
CA PRO A 336 -5.35 -9.81 22.34
C PRO A 336 -4.54 -8.77 21.55
N ARG A 337 -3.24 -8.99 21.36
CA ARG A 337 -2.35 -8.12 20.57
C ARG A 337 -2.71 -8.07 19.08
N GLU A 338 -3.06 -9.22 18.46
CA GLU A 338 -3.48 -9.31 17.07
C GLU A 338 -4.82 -8.58 16.87
N ARG A 339 -5.72 -8.73 17.85
CA ARG A 339 -7.02 -8.04 17.90
C ARG A 339 -6.85 -6.54 18.00
N ILE A 340 -5.97 -6.05 18.90
CA ILE A 340 -5.69 -4.61 19.03
C ILE A 340 -5.22 -4.05 17.69
N VAL A 341 -4.26 -4.71 17.04
CA VAL A 341 -3.75 -4.29 15.73
C VAL A 341 -4.87 -4.27 14.68
N ALA A 342 -5.65 -5.36 14.57
CA ALA A 342 -6.73 -5.44 13.60
C ALA A 342 -7.78 -4.34 13.85
N VAL A 343 -8.19 -4.12 15.09
CA VAL A 343 -9.15 -3.07 15.45
C VAL A 343 -8.59 -1.68 15.14
N THR A 344 -7.32 -1.41 15.46
CA THR A 344 -6.69 -0.11 15.16
C THR A 344 -6.71 0.17 13.67
N LEU A 345 -6.29 -0.79 12.83
CA LEU A 345 -6.28 -0.62 11.37
C LEU A 345 -7.70 -0.45 10.81
N LEU A 346 -8.69 -1.20 11.32
CA LEU A 346 -10.09 -1.06 10.90
C LEU A 346 -10.69 0.29 11.32
N VAL A 347 -10.40 0.76 12.53
CA VAL A 347 -10.86 2.08 12.99
C VAL A 347 -10.28 3.18 12.10
N LEU A 348 -9.00 3.10 11.74
CA LEU A 348 -8.40 4.07 10.82
C LEU A 348 -9.05 4.05 9.43
N LEU A 349 -9.37 2.86 8.90
CA LEU A 349 -10.09 2.72 7.63
C LEU A 349 -11.50 3.32 7.69
N LEU A 350 -12.22 3.15 8.82
CA LEU A 350 -13.53 3.75 9.04
C LEU A 350 -13.44 5.26 9.21
N VAL A 351 -12.50 5.76 10.02
CA VAL A 351 -12.30 7.20 10.22
C VAL A 351 -12.03 7.90 8.89
N LEU A 352 -11.12 7.36 8.06
CA LEU A 352 -10.84 7.91 6.74
C LEU A 352 -12.02 7.77 5.76
N GLY A 353 -12.87 6.74 5.94
CA GLY A 353 -14.07 6.56 5.12
C GLY A 353 -15.17 7.57 5.44
N PHE A 354 -15.37 7.90 6.71
CA PHE A 354 -16.39 8.88 7.15
C PHE A 354 -15.88 10.32 7.18
N VAL A 355 -14.60 10.52 7.43
CA VAL A 355 -13.97 11.84 7.55
C VAL A 355 -12.71 11.90 6.70
N PRO A 356 -12.83 11.79 5.38
CA PRO A 356 -11.66 11.79 4.48
C PRO A 356 -10.86 13.10 4.54
N GLY A 357 -11.48 14.18 4.98
CA GLY A 357 -10.84 15.46 5.22
C GLY A 357 -9.68 15.42 6.21
N VAL A 358 -9.59 14.41 7.06
CA VAL A 358 -8.40 14.19 7.91
C VAL A 358 -7.12 14.05 7.07
N LEU A 359 -7.19 13.42 5.89
CA LEU A 359 -6.04 13.27 5.01
C LEU A 359 -6.09 14.22 3.81
N LEU A 360 -7.27 14.45 3.24
CA LEU A 360 -7.43 15.22 1.99
C LEU A 360 -7.28 16.73 2.21
N THR A 361 -7.93 17.32 3.23
CA THR A 361 -7.84 18.77 3.47
C THR A 361 -6.41 19.23 3.76
N PRO A 362 -5.63 18.53 4.61
CA PRO A 362 -4.21 18.82 4.76
C PRO A 362 -3.39 18.60 3.48
N ALA A 363 -3.69 17.57 2.71
CA ALA A 363 -3.04 17.34 1.42
C ALA A 363 -3.34 18.47 0.44
N ASP A 364 -4.58 18.96 0.43
CA ASP A 364 -5.03 20.08 -0.38
C ASP A 364 -4.27 21.37 -0.06
N ALA A 365 -4.19 21.73 1.21
CA ALA A 365 -3.44 22.89 1.66
C ALA A 365 -1.95 22.78 1.32
N PHE A 366 -1.40 21.58 1.40
CA PHE A 366 -0.01 21.30 1.11
C PHE A 366 0.33 21.39 -0.39
N LEU A 367 -0.54 20.85 -1.26
CA LEU A 367 -0.37 20.87 -2.71
C LEU A 367 -0.64 22.26 -3.30
N SER A 368 -1.52 23.06 -2.68
CA SER A 368 -1.82 24.43 -3.12
C SER A 368 -0.71 25.45 -2.81
N VAL A 369 0.18 25.15 -1.85
CA VAL A 369 1.27 26.03 -1.42
C VAL A 369 2.53 25.87 -2.30
N THR A 370 2.65 24.80 -3.08
CA THR A 370 3.69 24.69 -4.08
C THR A 370 3.23 25.37 -5.37
N PRO A 371 3.69 26.60 -5.69
CA PRO A 371 3.31 27.25 -6.94
C PRO A 371 3.84 26.40 -8.11
N PRO A 372 3.09 26.32 -9.23
CA PRO A 372 3.63 25.76 -10.44
C PRO A 372 4.85 26.60 -10.83
N VAL A 373 6.03 25.99 -10.87
CA VAL A 373 7.26 26.61 -11.38
C VAL A 373 7.23 26.59 -12.89
#